data_549bc4ee0868869d3a8d190763088bb6
#
_entry.id   549bc4ee0868869d3a8d190763088bb6
#
_cell.length_a   1.000
_cell.length_b   1.000
_cell.length_c   1.000
_cell.angle_alpha   90.00
_cell.angle_beta   90.00
_cell.angle_gamma   90.00
#
_symmetry.space_group_name_H-M   'P 1'
#
loop_
_entity.id
_entity.type
_entity.pdbx_description
1 polymer ?
#
loop_
_entity_poly.entity_id
_entity_poly.type
_entity_poly.pdbx_seq_one_letter_code
_entity_poly.pdbx_strand_id
1 'polypeptide(L)'
;VSLRKATYSYQNLIDSQAFTVSVPSDAYLEEADYFGTVSGEDTDKFQATGLTPVSSEKVDAPYVLEFPLVIECKLIHHHEIGLHTQFVGEIVDVLVDPERLSQEGAADMGKIRPFLFSPGERTYYGIGQRIGGAFEIGKGLF
;
A
#
# COMPACT_ATOMS: atom_id res chain seq x y z
N VAL A 1 -5.75 6.83 -3.91
CA VAL A 1 -4.74 6.40 -4.89
C VAL A 1 -4.94 7.10 -6.22
N SER A 2 -3.91 7.14 -7.09
CA SER A 2 -4.02 7.71 -8.44
C SER A 2 -3.43 6.74 -9.45
N LEU A 3 -4.20 6.38 -10.48
CA LEU A 3 -3.81 5.43 -11.51
C LEU A 3 -3.96 6.04 -12.90
N ARG A 4 -3.12 5.59 -13.82
CA ARG A 4 -3.31 5.89 -15.26
C ARG A 4 -4.35 4.93 -15.82
N LYS A 5 -5.22 5.42 -16.73
CA LYS A 5 -6.23 4.60 -17.41
C LYS A 5 -5.64 3.40 -18.16
N ALA A 6 -4.38 3.49 -18.58
CA ALA A 6 -3.66 2.43 -19.27
C ALA A 6 -3.09 1.34 -18.34
N THR A 7 -3.34 1.39 -17.04
CA THR A 7 -2.90 0.32 -16.14
C THR A 7 -3.99 -0.73 -15.96
N TYR A 8 -3.59 -1.98 -15.88
CA TYR A 8 -4.52 -3.11 -15.64
C TYR A 8 -5.34 -2.92 -14.34
N SER A 9 -4.69 -2.42 -13.29
CA SER A 9 -5.35 -2.12 -12.02
C SER A 9 -6.44 -1.06 -12.11
N TYR A 10 -6.40 -0.17 -13.10
CA TYR A 10 -7.43 0.85 -13.29
C TYR A 10 -8.79 0.22 -13.56
N GLN A 11 -8.87 -0.68 -14.54
CA GLN A 11 -10.13 -1.33 -14.91
C GLN A 11 -10.64 -2.22 -13.77
N ASN A 12 -9.75 -2.99 -13.14
CA ASN A 12 -10.12 -3.82 -11.98
C ASN A 12 -10.78 -2.99 -10.88
N LEU A 13 -10.25 -1.80 -10.58
CA LEU A 13 -10.79 -0.91 -9.54
C LEU A 13 -12.14 -0.30 -9.93
N ILE A 14 -12.33 0.02 -11.21
CA ILE A 14 -13.63 0.49 -11.74
C ILE A 14 -14.68 -0.62 -11.62
N ASP A 15 -14.34 -1.85 -11.95
CA ASP A 15 -15.29 -2.96 -11.99
C ASP A 15 -15.66 -3.45 -10.59
N SER A 16 -14.66 -3.60 -9.70
CA SER A 16 -14.87 -4.07 -8.33
C SER A 16 -15.42 -3.01 -7.37
N GLN A 17 -15.29 -1.72 -7.72
CA GLN A 17 -15.63 -0.58 -6.84
C GLN A 17 -14.95 -0.66 -5.47
N ALA A 18 -13.78 -1.30 -5.44
CA ALA A 18 -13.00 -1.55 -4.22
C ALA A 18 -11.51 -1.68 -4.56
N PHE A 19 -10.67 -1.51 -3.56
CA PHE A 19 -9.24 -1.77 -3.68
C PHE A 19 -8.60 -2.00 -2.32
N THR A 20 -7.47 -2.69 -2.31
CA THR A 20 -6.59 -2.78 -1.16
C THR A 20 -5.31 -1.99 -1.40
N VAL A 21 -4.71 -1.48 -0.33
CA VAL A 21 -3.35 -0.94 -0.33
C VAL A 21 -2.52 -1.82 0.57
N SER A 22 -1.77 -2.73 -0.03
CA SER A 22 -0.84 -3.61 0.67
C SER A 22 0.52 -2.92 0.80
N VAL A 23 0.99 -2.70 2.02
CA VAL A 23 2.23 -2.00 2.33
C VAL A 23 3.32 -3.04 2.62
N PRO A 24 4.31 -3.22 1.71
CA PRO A 24 5.40 -4.15 1.92
C PRO A 24 6.40 -3.66 2.97
N SER A 25 7.09 -4.59 3.61
CA SER A 25 8.33 -4.28 4.30
C SER A 25 9.51 -4.24 3.32
N ASP A 26 10.63 -3.69 3.74
CA ASP A 26 11.88 -3.63 2.96
C ASP A 26 12.43 -5.03 2.59
N ALA A 27 11.98 -6.09 3.25
CA ALA A 27 12.32 -7.46 2.90
C ALA A 27 11.70 -7.92 1.56
N TYR A 28 10.68 -7.22 1.07
CA TYR A 28 9.97 -7.51 -0.19
C TYR A 28 10.16 -6.39 -1.22
N LEU A 29 11.33 -5.74 -1.19
CA LEU A 29 11.62 -4.62 -2.08
C LEU A 29 11.67 -5.03 -3.56
N GLU A 30 12.27 -6.18 -3.85
CA GLU A 30 12.40 -6.70 -5.22
C GLU A 30 11.02 -7.03 -5.81
N GLU A 31 10.17 -7.70 -5.04
CA GLU A 31 8.81 -8.06 -5.45
C GLU A 31 7.94 -6.81 -5.66
N ALA A 32 8.06 -5.83 -4.78
CA ALA A 32 7.32 -4.57 -4.90
C ALA A 32 7.75 -3.76 -6.13
N ASP A 33 9.05 -3.69 -6.42
CA ASP A 33 9.57 -3.05 -7.64
C ASP A 33 9.10 -3.81 -8.89
N TYR A 34 9.14 -5.14 -8.87
CA TYR A 34 8.62 -5.98 -9.96
C TYR A 34 7.14 -5.71 -10.22
N PHE A 35 6.30 -5.62 -9.18
CA PHE A 35 4.88 -5.26 -9.31
C PHE A 35 4.67 -3.90 -9.97
N GLY A 36 5.59 -2.96 -9.77
CA GLY A 36 5.56 -1.63 -10.38
C GLY A 36 6.05 -1.55 -11.83
N THR A 37 6.85 -2.53 -12.27
CA THR A 37 7.54 -2.48 -13.57
C THR A 37 6.85 -3.30 -14.66
N VAL A 38 6.12 -4.36 -14.33
CA VAL A 38 5.43 -5.23 -15.30
C VAL A 38 3.92 -5.02 -15.29
N SER A 39 3.25 -5.30 -16.42
CA SER A 39 1.79 -5.26 -16.50
C SER A 39 1.16 -6.57 -16.02
N GLY A 40 0.03 -6.47 -15.29
CA GLY A 40 -0.79 -7.63 -14.94
C GLY A 40 -1.58 -8.20 -16.11
N GLU A 41 -1.62 -7.52 -17.27
CA GLU A 41 -2.18 -8.06 -18.52
C GLU A 41 -1.26 -9.13 -19.12
N ASP A 42 0.05 -8.95 -18.97
CA ASP A 42 1.06 -9.79 -19.65
C ASP A 42 1.63 -10.87 -18.73
N THR A 43 1.51 -10.70 -17.41
CA THR A 43 2.22 -11.53 -16.45
C THR A 43 1.41 -11.77 -15.19
N ASP A 44 1.32 -13.03 -14.76
CA ASP A 44 0.89 -13.35 -13.39
C ASP A 44 2.02 -13.00 -12.41
N LYS A 45 1.89 -11.82 -11.80
CA LYS A 45 2.89 -11.27 -10.88
C LYS A 45 3.02 -12.08 -9.60
N PHE A 46 1.94 -12.69 -9.12
CA PHE A 46 1.97 -13.52 -7.92
C PHE A 46 2.75 -14.80 -8.18
N GLN A 47 2.49 -15.46 -9.32
CA GLN A 47 3.26 -16.64 -9.72
C GLN A 47 4.75 -16.31 -9.91
N ALA A 48 5.06 -15.16 -10.51
CA ALA A 48 6.44 -14.75 -10.78
C ALA A 48 7.24 -14.43 -9.53
N THR A 49 6.59 -13.85 -8.50
CA THR A 49 7.25 -13.42 -7.24
C THR A 49 7.12 -14.45 -6.11
N GLY A 50 6.23 -15.43 -6.25
CA GLY A 50 5.93 -16.38 -5.18
C GLY A 50 5.08 -15.79 -4.05
N LEU A 51 4.59 -14.55 -4.18
CA LEU A 51 3.69 -13.94 -3.22
C LEU A 51 2.28 -14.53 -3.30
N THR A 52 1.55 -14.53 -2.19
CA THR A 52 0.25 -15.16 -2.05
C THR A 52 -0.88 -14.13 -2.10
N PRO A 53 -1.74 -14.15 -3.15
CA PRO A 53 -2.96 -13.34 -3.16
C PRO A 53 -4.01 -13.95 -2.22
N VAL A 54 -4.62 -13.12 -1.39
CA VAL A 54 -5.73 -13.51 -0.51
C VAL A 54 -6.92 -12.60 -0.79
N SER A 55 -8.09 -13.19 -0.97
CA SER A 55 -9.33 -12.42 -1.13
C SER A 55 -9.71 -11.76 0.19
N SER A 56 -10.03 -10.45 0.16
CA SER A 56 -10.56 -9.78 1.34
C SER A 56 -11.97 -10.28 1.67
N GLU A 57 -12.31 -10.33 2.96
CA GLU A 57 -13.67 -10.60 3.43
C GLU A 57 -14.56 -9.34 3.44
N LYS A 58 -13.96 -8.15 3.35
CA LYS A 58 -14.65 -6.86 3.48
C LYS A 58 -14.91 -6.16 2.16
N VAL A 59 -14.04 -6.38 1.17
CA VAL A 59 -14.07 -5.69 -0.12
C VAL A 59 -13.76 -6.66 -1.26
N ASP A 60 -14.30 -6.40 -2.44
CA ASP A 60 -14.02 -7.21 -3.64
C ASP A 60 -12.65 -6.83 -4.25
N ALA A 61 -11.59 -7.10 -3.49
CA ALA A 61 -10.21 -6.90 -3.92
C ALA A 61 -9.27 -7.84 -3.16
N PRO A 62 -8.23 -8.39 -3.81
CA PRO A 62 -7.22 -9.19 -3.13
C PRO A 62 -6.19 -8.32 -2.42
N TYR A 63 -5.50 -8.90 -1.44
CA TYR A 63 -4.31 -8.35 -0.82
C TYR A 63 -3.15 -9.36 -0.84
N VAL A 64 -1.96 -8.90 -0.51
CA VAL A 64 -0.74 -9.74 -0.45
C VAL A 64 -0.56 -10.23 0.98
N LEU A 65 -0.58 -11.55 1.19
CA LEU A 65 -0.52 -12.19 2.52
C LEU A 65 0.76 -11.83 3.29
N GLU A 66 1.88 -11.78 2.59
CA GLU A 66 3.21 -11.57 3.17
C GLU A 66 3.47 -10.10 3.58
N PHE A 67 2.62 -9.18 3.14
CA PHE A 67 2.82 -7.77 3.46
C PHE A 67 2.21 -7.42 4.82
N PRO A 68 2.98 -6.79 5.70
CA PRO A 68 2.62 -6.67 7.11
C PRO A 68 1.49 -5.68 7.43
N LEU A 69 1.08 -4.86 6.47
CA LEU A 69 0.00 -3.88 6.63
C LEU A 69 -0.84 -3.83 5.36
N VAL A 70 -2.14 -3.97 5.51
CA VAL A 70 -3.11 -3.87 4.42
C VAL A 70 -4.22 -2.90 4.81
N ILE A 71 -4.59 -2.01 3.90
CA ILE A 71 -5.71 -1.09 4.04
C ILE A 71 -6.77 -1.49 3.03
N GLU A 72 -7.96 -1.83 3.50
CA GLU A 72 -9.09 -2.25 2.67
C GLU A 72 -10.04 -1.09 2.44
N CYS A 73 -10.34 -0.79 1.16
CA CYS A 73 -11.07 0.40 0.77
C CYS A 73 -12.25 0.08 -0.14
N LYS A 74 -13.40 0.69 0.14
CA LYS A 74 -14.51 0.83 -0.81
C LYS A 74 -14.37 2.13 -1.59
N LEU A 75 -14.54 2.07 -2.91
CA LEU A 75 -14.53 3.27 -3.74
C LEU A 75 -15.77 4.11 -3.43
N ILE A 76 -15.58 5.39 -3.09
CA ILE A 76 -16.69 6.36 -2.90
C ILE A 76 -16.74 7.40 -4.01
N HIS A 77 -15.60 7.70 -4.63
CA HIS A 77 -15.53 8.69 -5.68
C HIS A 77 -14.25 8.49 -6.51
N HIS A 78 -14.31 8.88 -7.80
CA HIS A 78 -13.13 9.03 -8.63
C HIS A 78 -13.19 10.33 -9.42
N HIS A 79 -12.04 10.90 -9.71
CA HIS A 79 -11.90 12.16 -10.41
C HIS A 79 -10.77 12.12 -11.43
N GLU A 80 -11.07 12.51 -12.67
CA GLU A 80 -10.08 12.54 -13.75
C GLU A 80 -9.19 13.79 -13.63
N ILE A 81 -7.87 13.56 -13.59
CA ILE A 81 -6.86 14.61 -13.49
C ILE A 81 -5.80 14.37 -14.58
N GLY A 82 -6.02 14.92 -15.76
CA GLY A 82 -5.13 14.75 -16.89
C GLY A 82 -4.92 13.28 -17.28
N LEU A 83 -3.68 12.79 -17.17
CA LEU A 83 -3.34 11.40 -17.48
C LEU A 83 -3.71 10.40 -16.38
N HIS A 84 -4.07 10.88 -15.21
CA HIS A 84 -4.39 10.06 -14.04
C HIS A 84 -5.84 10.24 -13.64
N THR A 85 -6.40 9.22 -13.03
CA THR A 85 -7.65 9.27 -12.29
C THR A 85 -7.32 9.09 -10.81
N GLN A 86 -7.73 10.04 -9.99
CA GLN A 86 -7.69 9.91 -8.54
C GLN A 86 -8.90 9.10 -8.07
N PHE A 87 -8.64 8.08 -7.28
CA PHE A 87 -9.66 7.26 -6.62
C PHE A 87 -9.64 7.56 -5.13
N VAL A 88 -10.80 7.93 -4.60
CA VAL A 88 -11.03 8.18 -3.17
C VAL A 88 -11.79 6.99 -2.61
N GLY A 89 -11.20 6.31 -1.67
CA GLY A 89 -11.80 5.16 -0.99
C GLY A 89 -12.05 5.44 0.48
N GLU A 90 -13.16 4.94 0.98
CA GLU A 90 -13.43 4.81 2.41
C GLU A 90 -12.62 3.63 2.94
N ILE A 91 -11.81 3.86 3.98
CA ILE A 91 -11.12 2.78 4.68
C ILE A 91 -12.16 2.03 5.51
N VAL A 92 -12.41 0.78 5.16
CA VAL A 92 -13.38 -0.07 5.86
C VAL A 92 -12.72 -1.02 6.86
N ASP A 93 -11.45 -1.36 6.64
CA ASP A 93 -10.64 -2.15 7.57
C ASP A 93 -9.15 -1.90 7.38
N VAL A 94 -8.37 -2.22 8.41
CA VAL A 94 -6.90 -2.18 8.40
C VAL A 94 -6.37 -3.44 9.05
N LEU A 95 -5.72 -4.28 8.27
CA LEU A 95 -5.10 -5.51 8.73
C LEU A 95 -3.62 -5.26 9.02
N VAL A 96 -3.15 -5.72 10.17
CA VAL A 96 -1.74 -5.62 10.56
C VAL A 96 -1.28 -6.98 11.09
N ASP A 97 -0.12 -7.43 10.62
CA ASP A 97 0.54 -8.60 11.20
C ASP A 97 0.71 -8.39 12.72
N PRO A 98 0.21 -9.30 13.58
CA PRO A 98 0.29 -9.17 15.02
C PRO A 98 1.71 -8.95 15.56
N GLU A 99 2.73 -9.50 14.90
CA GLU A 99 4.14 -9.30 15.28
C GLU A 99 4.63 -7.86 15.00
N ARG A 100 3.91 -7.12 14.18
CA ARG A 100 4.22 -5.72 13.79
C ARG A 100 3.44 -4.68 14.59
N LEU A 101 2.71 -5.12 15.61
CA LEU A 101 2.05 -4.20 16.53
C LEU A 101 3.00 -3.69 17.62
N SER A 102 2.76 -2.46 18.07
CA SER A 102 3.35 -1.89 19.28
C SER A 102 2.76 -2.55 20.53
N GLN A 103 3.29 -2.20 21.71
CA GLN A 103 2.74 -2.68 22.98
C GLN A 103 1.31 -2.16 23.23
N GLU A 104 0.96 -1.02 22.65
CA GLU A 104 -0.37 -0.41 22.72
C GLU A 104 -1.35 -0.94 21.65
N GLY A 105 -0.92 -1.90 20.83
CA GLY A 105 -1.74 -2.49 19.78
C GLY A 105 -1.86 -1.65 18.49
N ALA A 106 -1.04 -0.62 18.32
CA ALA A 106 -0.98 0.17 17.11
C ALA A 106 0.06 -0.40 16.13
N ALA A 107 -0.11 -0.13 14.84
CA ALA A 107 0.89 -0.46 13.82
C ALA A 107 2.23 0.22 14.12
N ASP A 108 3.29 -0.55 14.29
CA ASP A 108 4.64 -0.05 14.58
C ASP A 108 5.46 0.06 13.30
N MET A 109 5.70 1.28 12.83
CA MET A 109 6.45 1.53 11.60
C MET A 109 7.89 1.02 11.65
N GLY A 110 8.51 0.99 12.84
CA GLY A 110 9.84 0.42 13.03
C GLY A 110 9.88 -1.10 12.85
N LYS A 111 8.77 -1.78 13.14
CA LYS A 111 8.61 -3.21 12.92
C LYS A 111 8.11 -3.55 11.52
N ILE A 112 7.19 -2.75 10.96
CA ILE A 112 6.68 -2.90 9.60
C ILE A 112 7.81 -2.66 8.59
N ARG A 113 8.66 -1.65 8.84
CA ARG A 113 9.80 -1.29 7.99
C ARG A 113 9.39 -1.00 6.54
N PRO A 114 8.39 -0.13 6.30
CA PRO A 114 8.05 0.25 4.94
C PRO A 114 9.19 1.07 4.32
N PHE A 115 9.14 1.27 3.02
CA PHE A 115 10.13 2.04 2.29
C PHE A 115 9.48 3.14 1.46
N LEU A 116 10.28 4.13 1.08
CA LEU A 116 9.90 5.25 0.25
C LEU A 116 10.56 5.12 -1.13
N PHE A 117 9.80 5.36 -2.20
CA PHE A 117 10.34 5.52 -3.55
C PHE A 117 10.58 7.01 -3.84
N SER A 118 11.81 7.36 -4.22
CA SER A 118 12.20 8.68 -4.73
C SER A 118 12.17 8.69 -6.26
N PRO A 119 11.13 9.24 -6.91
CA PRO A 119 11.00 9.17 -8.36
C PRO A 119 12.09 9.99 -9.10
N GLY A 120 12.59 11.05 -8.50
CA GLY A 120 13.66 11.87 -9.08
C GLY A 120 14.99 11.15 -9.20
N GLU A 121 15.32 10.34 -8.21
CA GLU A 121 16.56 9.56 -8.15
C GLU A 121 16.37 8.11 -8.61
N ARG A 122 15.13 7.66 -8.78
CA ARG A 122 14.75 6.27 -9.06
C ARG A 122 15.35 5.31 -8.03
N THR A 123 15.25 5.68 -6.76
CA THR A 123 15.89 4.97 -5.65
C THR A 123 14.89 4.75 -4.52
N TYR A 124 15.05 3.66 -3.79
CA TYR A 124 14.26 3.35 -2.62
C TYR A 124 15.03 3.69 -1.35
N TYR A 125 14.31 4.18 -0.33
CA TYR A 125 14.84 4.51 0.99
C TYR A 125 14.01 3.81 2.06
N GLY A 126 14.68 3.19 3.02
CA GLY A 126 14.04 2.71 4.23
C GLY A 126 13.67 3.88 5.14
N ILE A 127 12.67 3.69 6.01
CA ILE A 127 12.38 4.66 7.06
C ILE A 127 13.48 4.62 8.13
N GLY A 128 13.83 5.78 8.68
CA GLY A 128 14.83 5.90 9.72
C GLY A 128 14.29 5.61 11.12
N GLN A 129 15.08 5.95 12.14
CA GLN A 129 14.69 5.83 13.54
C GLN A 129 13.57 6.81 13.91
N ARG A 130 12.83 6.50 14.99
CA ARG A 130 11.87 7.40 15.60
C ARG A 130 12.55 8.70 16.03
N ILE A 131 12.05 9.85 15.60
CA ILE A 131 12.64 11.17 15.85
C ILE A 131 11.87 11.99 16.92
N GLY A 132 10.67 11.58 17.30
CA GLY A 132 9.90 12.28 18.33
C GLY A 132 8.46 11.80 18.44
N GLY A 133 7.76 12.27 19.46
CA GLY A 133 6.32 12.06 19.66
C GLY A 133 5.51 13.17 19.00
N ALA A 134 4.50 12.81 18.19
CA ALA A 134 3.56 13.79 17.65
C ALA A 134 2.79 14.46 18.80
N PHE A 135 2.44 15.73 18.62
CA PHE A 135 1.75 16.58 19.61
C PHE A 135 2.52 16.83 20.91
N GLU A 136 3.77 16.35 21.02
CA GLU A 136 4.63 16.52 22.19
C GLU A 136 5.83 17.41 21.90
N ILE A 137 6.60 17.09 20.83
CA ILE A 137 7.86 17.77 20.56
C ILE A 137 7.71 19.27 20.25
N GLY A 138 6.53 19.71 19.82
CA GLY A 138 6.23 21.12 19.54
C GLY A 138 5.72 21.94 20.73
N LYS A 139 5.42 21.32 21.88
CA LYS A 139 4.81 22.01 23.02
C LYS A 139 5.71 23.11 23.64
N GLY A 140 7.01 23.01 23.42
CA GLY A 140 7.96 24.04 23.94
C GLY A 140 8.03 25.32 23.09
N LEU A 141 7.26 25.42 21.99
CA LEU A 141 7.20 26.60 21.12
C LEU A 141 6.04 27.54 21.42
N PHE A 142 5.19 27.20 22.41
CA PHE A 142 4.02 27.98 22.86
C PHE A 142 4.28 28.61 24.21
#